data_b3880e368ce1a4b2a89d988cefc96d21
#
_entry.id   b3880e368ce1a4b2a89d988cefc96d21
#
_cell.length_a   1.000
_cell.length_b   1.000
_cell.length_c   1.000
_cell.angle_alpha   90.00
_cell.angle_beta   90.00
_cell.angle_gamma   90.00
#
_symmetry.space_group_name_H-M   'P 1'
#
loop_
_entity.id
_entity.type
_entity.pdbx_description
1 polymer ?
#
loop_
_entity_poly.entity_id
_entity_poly.type
_entity_poly.pdbx_seq_one_letter_code
_entity_poly.pdbx_strand_id
1 'polypeptide(L)'
;NLQRISYEEMLVNYFMILLIHLHRLTLQKPRKKNLQNMNEMEQAAQYFRMHYNKAISIENYAASHNMSISWFIQNFRQYANTTPAQYIQSLRVTNAKMLLETTDYNITEISNLVGYENPLYFSRFFRKQCGMSPSQFRKQLVLNTASQSK
;
A
#
# COMPACT_ATOMS: atom_id res chain seq x y z
N ASN A 1 -41.91 37.26 -7.38
CA ASN A 1 -41.04 37.22 -8.58
C ASN A 1 -39.58 37.62 -8.31
N LEU A 2 -39.32 38.64 -7.49
CA LEU A 2 -37.97 39.10 -7.17
C LEU A 2 -37.14 38.05 -6.39
N GLN A 3 -37.75 37.32 -5.45
CA GLN A 3 -37.06 36.22 -4.72
C GLN A 3 -36.67 35.00 -5.59
N ARG A 4 -37.44 34.76 -6.63
CA ARG A 4 -37.17 33.64 -7.59
C ARG A 4 -35.98 33.98 -8.49
N ILE A 5 -35.88 35.23 -8.95
CA ILE A 5 -34.78 35.71 -9.79
C ILE A 5 -33.47 35.68 -9.00
N SER A 6 -33.47 36.13 -7.73
CA SER A 6 -32.28 36.11 -6.89
C SER A 6 -31.78 34.66 -6.57
N TYR A 7 -32.69 33.68 -6.52
CA TYR A 7 -32.34 32.28 -6.28
C TYR A 7 -31.70 31.64 -7.52
N GLU A 8 -32.21 31.94 -8.70
CA GLU A 8 -31.62 31.49 -9.97
C GLU A 8 -30.24 32.10 -10.20
N GLU A 9 -30.04 33.38 -9.93
CA GLU A 9 -28.73 34.03 -10.01
C GLU A 9 -27.74 33.43 -8.99
N MET A 10 -28.19 33.11 -7.79
CA MET A 10 -27.36 32.46 -6.77
C MET A 10 -26.93 31.05 -7.21
N LEU A 11 -27.83 30.26 -7.78
CA LEU A 11 -27.54 28.92 -8.33
C LEU A 11 -26.52 29.00 -9.48
N VAL A 12 -26.68 29.96 -10.40
CA VAL A 12 -25.72 30.16 -11.50
C VAL A 12 -24.35 30.52 -10.96
N ASN A 13 -24.27 31.41 -9.95
CA ASN A 13 -23.00 31.78 -9.33
C ASN A 13 -22.31 30.58 -8.64
N TYR A 14 -23.04 29.76 -7.88
CA TYR A 14 -22.48 28.55 -7.28
C TYR A 14 -22.01 27.54 -8.32
N PHE A 15 -22.78 27.39 -9.41
CA PHE A 15 -22.40 26.51 -10.52
C PHE A 15 -21.13 27.00 -11.21
N MET A 16 -21.00 28.31 -11.45
CA MET A 16 -19.78 28.90 -11.99
C MET A 16 -18.57 28.74 -11.07
N ILE A 17 -18.74 28.92 -9.76
CA ILE A 17 -17.68 28.66 -8.77
C ILE A 17 -17.26 27.20 -8.81
N LEU A 18 -18.21 26.26 -8.87
CA LEU A 18 -17.93 24.83 -8.99
C LEU A 18 -17.18 24.51 -10.29
N LEU A 19 -17.58 25.06 -11.42
CA LEU A 19 -16.88 24.90 -12.70
C LEU A 19 -15.45 25.44 -12.66
N ILE A 20 -15.24 26.61 -12.03
CA ILE A 20 -13.91 27.20 -11.87
C ILE A 20 -13.03 26.29 -10.98
N HIS A 21 -13.58 25.70 -9.91
CA HIS A 21 -12.83 24.76 -9.06
C HIS A 21 -12.49 23.47 -9.81
N LEU A 22 -13.45 22.89 -10.54
CA LEU A 22 -13.20 21.72 -11.38
C LEU A 22 -12.15 22.01 -12.46
N HIS A 23 -12.27 23.17 -13.12
CA HIS A 23 -11.28 23.60 -14.12
C HIS A 23 -9.89 23.82 -13.53
N ARG A 24 -9.77 24.39 -12.32
CA ARG A 24 -8.50 24.49 -11.60
C ARG A 24 -7.89 23.12 -11.26
N LEU A 25 -8.71 22.16 -10.86
CA LEU A 25 -8.26 20.78 -10.60
C LEU A 25 -7.77 20.10 -11.89
N THR A 26 -8.43 20.32 -13.03
CA THR A 26 -8.01 19.76 -14.32
C THR A 26 -6.81 20.48 -14.93
N LEU A 27 -6.64 21.78 -14.66
CA LEU A 27 -5.50 22.57 -15.12
C LEU A 27 -4.25 22.45 -14.25
N GLN A 28 -4.35 21.87 -13.05
CA GLN A 28 -3.17 21.48 -12.30
C GLN A 28 -2.47 20.33 -13.04
N LYS A 29 -1.84 20.68 -14.18
CA LYS A 29 -0.83 19.81 -14.80
C LYS A 29 0.15 19.48 -13.65
N PRO A 30 0.34 18.20 -13.30
CA PRO A 30 1.33 17.86 -12.29
C PRO A 30 2.64 18.51 -12.73
N ARG A 31 3.23 19.36 -11.89
CA ARG A 31 4.51 19.99 -12.20
C ARG A 31 5.44 18.86 -12.63
N LYS A 32 6.25 19.08 -13.66
CA LYS A 32 7.23 18.09 -14.19
C LYS A 32 7.98 17.37 -13.06
N LYS A 33 8.27 18.08 -11.98
CA LYS A 33 8.86 17.57 -10.74
C LYS A 33 7.96 16.54 -10.01
N ASN A 34 6.62 16.69 -10.01
CA ASN A 34 5.71 15.74 -9.36
C ASN A 34 5.61 14.44 -10.16
N LEU A 35 5.64 14.51 -11.48
CA LEU A 35 5.66 13.33 -12.34
C LEU A 35 6.96 12.54 -12.18
N GLN A 36 8.09 13.23 -12.07
CA GLN A 36 9.39 12.60 -11.82
C GLN A 36 9.39 11.92 -10.45
N ASN A 37 8.96 12.62 -9.39
CA ASN A 37 8.87 12.04 -8.05
C ASN A 37 7.94 10.81 -8.02
N MET A 38 6.80 10.85 -8.71
CA MET A 38 5.88 9.71 -8.81
C MET A 38 6.56 8.51 -9.50
N ASN A 39 7.30 8.74 -10.58
CA ASN A 39 8.03 7.69 -11.28
C ASN A 39 9.12 7.06 -10.39
N GLU A 40 9.86 7.87 -9.63
CA GLU A 40 10.86 7.40 -8.68
C GLU A 40 10.24 6.56 -7.56
N MET A 41 9.07 6.94 -7.05
CA MET A 41 8.35 6.16 -6.02
C MET A 41 7.74 4.87 -6.58
N GLU A 42 7.27 4.88 -7.82
CA GLU A 42 6.82 3.68 -8.54
C GLU A 42 7.97 2.67 -8.70
N GLN A 43 9.15 3.14 -9.10
CA GLN A 43 10.37 2.31 -9.21
C GLN A 43 10.76 1.72 -7.84
N ALA A 44 10.69 2.51 -6.78
CA ALA A 44 10.92 2.04 -5.42
C ALA A 44 9.91 0.95 -5.01
N ALA A 45 8.63 1.17 -5.27
CA ALA A 45 7.59 0.18 -4.97
C ALA A 45 7.79 -1.11 -5.78
N GLN A 46 8.19 -1.01 -7.04
CA GLN A 46 8.50 -2.17 -7.86
C GLN A 46 9.72 -2.92 -7.33
N TYR A 47 10.79 -2.22 -6.96
CA TYR A 47 11.95 -2.81 -6.32
C TYR A 47 11.56 -3.57 -5.04
N PHE A 48 10.74 -2.98 -4.18
CA PHE A 48 10.27 -3.65 -2.97
C PHE A 48 9.40 -4.87 -3.26
N ARG A 49 8.54 -4.84 -4.27
CA ARG A 49 7.75 -6.01 -4.72
C ARG A 49 8.65 -7.18 -5.19
N MET A 50 9.77 -6.87 -5.82
CA MET A 50 10.69 -7.90 -6.30
C MET A 50 11.63 -8.45 -5.24
N HIS A 51 11.88 -7.69 -4.15
CA HIS A 51 12.91 -8.01 -3.16
C HIS A 51 12.38 -8.08 -1.72
N TYR A 52 11.05 -8.06 -1.50
CA TYR A 52 10.45 -8.01 -0.15
C TYR A 52 10.96 -9.11 0.79
N ASN A 53 11.35 -10.27 0.25
CA ASN A 53 11.85 -11.42 1.00
C ASN A 53 13.34 -11.31 1.40
N LYS A 54 14.03 -10.24 1.00
CA LYS A 54 15.41 -9.97 1.36
C LYS A 54 15.49 -8.91 2.47
N ALA A 55 16.66 -8.80 3.09
CA ALA A 55 16.97 -7.66 3.96
C ALA A 55 17.11 -6.39 3.11
N ILE A 56 16.13 -5.49 3.19
CA ILE A 56 16.15 -4.21 2.47
C ILE A 56 16.50 -3.11 3.46
N SER A 57 17.61 -2.39 3.23
CA SER A 57 17.89 -1.12 3.89
C SER A 57 17.27 0.01 3.09
N ILE A 58 16.30 0.69 3.69
CA ILE A 58 15.63 1.85 3.09
C ILE A 58 16.61 3.02 2.93
N GLU A 59 17.53 3.17 3.89
CA GLU A 59 18.60 4.17 3.87
C GLU A 59 19.52 3.96 2.68
N ASN A 60 19.99 2.71 2.46
CA ASN A 60 20.85 2.38 1.33
C ASN A 60 20.12 2.56 0.00
N TYR A 61 18.84 2.20 -0.06
CA TYR A 61 18.03 2.44 -1.27
C TYR A 61 17.94 3.94 -1.59
N ALA A 62 17.59 4.76 -0.62
CA ALA A 62 17.50 6.21 -0.81
C ALA A 62 18.87 6.80 -1.24
N ALA A 63 19.95 6.44 -0.55
CA ALA A 63 21.31 6.91 -0.86
C ALA A 63 21.77 6.53 -2.28
N SER A 64 21.50 5.30 -2.72
CA SER A 64 21.87 4.83 -4.07
C SER A 64 21.12 5.55 -5.20
N HIS A 65 20.01 6.21 -4.88
CA HIS A 65 19.23 7.01 -5.82
C HIS A 65 19.39 8.52 -5.59
N ASN A 66 20.43 8.95 -4.86
CA ASN A 66 20.70 10.36 -4.52
C ASN A 66 19.55 11.06 -3.79
N MET A 67 18.80 10.33 -2.96
CA MET A 67 17.69 10.84 -2.18
C MET A 67 18.07 10.91 -0.71
N SER A 68 17.68 11.97 0.00
CA SER A 68 17.74 11.95 1.47
C SER A 68 16.65 11.01 2.01
N ILE A 69 16.95 10.32 3.11
CA ILE A 69 16.00 9.37 3.72
C ILE A 69 14.66 10.02 4.09
N SER A 70 14.70 11.25 4.64
CA SER A 70 13.49 11.99 5.02
C SER A 70 12.63 12.33 3.81
N TRP A 71 13.26 12.80 2.72
CA TRP A 71 12.58 13.12 1.47
C TRP A 71 11.95 11.85 0.87
N PHE A 72 12.70 10.74 0.84
CA PHE A 72 12.20 9.47 0.30
C PHE A 72 10.99 8.96 1.08
N ILE A 73 11.07 8.88 2.43
CA ILE A 73 9.95 8.40 3.26
C ILE A 73 8.71 9.28 3.07
N GLN A 74 8.87 10.61 3.00
CA GLN A 74 7.76 11.53 2.82
C GLN A 74 7.08 11.35 1.47
N ASN A 75 7.86 11.29 0.37
CA ASN A 75 7.30 11.12 -0.97
C ASN A 75 6.70 9.72 -1.19
N PHE A 76 7.34 8.68 -0.66
CA PHE A 76 6.80 7.32 -0.71
C PHE A 76 5.47 7.23 0.05
N ARG A 77 5.37 7.89 1.21
CA ARG A 77 4.11 7.95 1.96
C ARG A 77 3.00 8.67 1.21
N GLN A 78 3.31 9.72 0.47
CA GLN A 78 2.35 10.39 -0.42
C GLN A 78 1.91 9.50 -1.58
N TYR A 79 2.83 8.72 -2.13
CA TYR A 79 2.58 7.80 -3.24
C TYR A 79 1.76 6.57 -2.82
N ALA A 80 2.19 5.87 -1.77
CA ALA A 80 1.66 4.57 -1.36
C ALA A 80 0.68 4.63 -0.16
N ASN A 81 0.40 5.83 0.40
CA ASN A 81 -0.37 6.04 1.64
C ASN A 81 0.18 5.27 2.86
N THR A 82 1.44 4.85 2.81
CA THR A 82 2.10 4.10 3.87
C THR A 82 3.62 4.32 3.81
N THR A 83 4.34 4.05 4.91
CA THR A 83 5.80 4.16 4.88
C THR A 83 6.44 3.01 4.09
N PRO A 84 7.68 3.18 3.54
CA PRO A 84 8.40 2.11 2.85
C PRO A 84 8.50 0.82 3.69
N ALA A 85 8.82 0.94 4.98
CA ALA A 85 8.91 -0.21 5.89
C ALA A 85 7.58 -0.95 6.05
N GLN A 86 6.48 -0.21 6.26
CA GLN A 86 5.14 -0.79 6.36
C GLN A 86 4.70 -1.43 5.03
N TYR A 87 5.07 -0.83 3.90
CA TYR A 87 4.80 -1.36 2.57
C TYR A 87 5.49 -2.73 2.37
N ILE A 88 6.79 -2.83 2.69
CA ILE A 88 7.52 -4.10 2.63
C ILE A 88 6.89 -5.15 3.57
N GLN A 89 6.51 -4.75 4.78
CA GLN A 89 5.83 -5.64 5.73
C GLN A 89 4.48 -6.15 5.20
N SER A 90 3.69 -5.29 4.55
CA SER A 90 2.41 -5.70 3.94
C SER A 90 2.62 -6.70 2.80
N LEU A 91 3.66 -6.51 1.97
CA LEU A 91 4.02 -7.47 0.93
C LEU A 91 4.36 -8.85 1.51
N ARG A 92 5.15 -8.88 2.60
CA ARG A 92 5.50 -10.14 3.29
C ARG A 92 4.27 -10.86 3.82
N VAL A 93 3.35 -10.13 4.45
CA VAL A 93 2.10 -10.72 4.98
C VAL A 93 1.20 -11.22 3.84
N THR A 94 1.05 -10.45 2.77
CA THR A 94 0.25 -10.85 1.61
C THR A 94 0.79 -12.14 0.98
N ASN A 95 2.10 -12.22 0.77
CA ASN A 95 2.73 -13.41 0.22
C ASN A 95 2.68 -14.60 1.20
N ALA A 96 2.80 -14.35 2.52
CA ALA A 96 2.62 -15.40 3.52
C ALA A 96 1.20 -16.00 3.48
N LYS A 97 0.16 -15.17 3.35
CA LYS A 97 -1.23 -15.65 3.19
C LYS A 97 -1.37 -16.52 1.95
N MET A 98 -0.84 -16.07 0.82
CA MET A 98 -0.84 -16.84 -0.43
C MET A 98 -0.16 -18.21 -0.25
N LEU A 99 1.02 -18.26 0.36
CA LEU A 99 1.74 -19.52 0.61
C LEU A 99 0.99 -20.44 1.60
N LEU A 100 0.35 -19.87 2.62
CA LEU A 100 -0.49 -20.62 3.57
C LEU A 100 -1.69 -21.26 2.87
N GLU A 101 -2.23 -20.65 1.84
CA GLU A 101 -3.39 -21.08 1.07
C GLU A 101 -3.02 -22.10 -0.02
N THR A 102 -1.90 -21.87 -0.72
CA THR A 102 -1.57 -22.59 -1.95
C THR A 102 -0.51 -23.67 -1.79
N THR A 103 0.11 -23.80 -0.62
CA THR A 103 1.21 -24.76 -0.38
C THR A 103 1.09 -25.49 0.94
N ASP A 104 1.75 -26.63 1.05
CA ASP A 104 1.89 -27.44 2.27
C ASP A 104 3.13 -27.07 3.10
N TYR A 105 3.86 -26.02 2.74
CA TYR A 105 5.03 -25.56 3.49
C TYR A 105 4.70 -25.33 4.96
N ASN A 106 5.60 -25.76 5.85
CA ASN A 106 5.43 -25.49 7.28
C ASN A 106 5.65 -23.98 7.59
N ILE A 107 5.27 -23.56 8.80
CA ILE A 107 5.33 -22.14 9.18
C ILE A 107 6.77 -21.58 9.17
N THR A 108 7.76 -22.42 9.48
CA THR A 108 9.18 -22.04 9.45
C THR A 108 9.65 -21.81 8.00
N GLU A 109 9.28 -22.68 7.09
CA GLU A 109 9.58 -22.52 5.67
C GLU A 109 8.95 -21.24 5.10
N ILE A 110 7.66 -21.01 5.39
CA ILE A 110 6.97 -19.79 4.95
C ILE A 110 7.63 -18.54 5.54
N SER A 111 7.99 -18.58 6.84
CA SER A 111 8.71 -17.48 7.49
C SER A 111 9.97 -17.10 6.71
N ASN A 112 10.79 -18.07 6.37
CA ASN A 112 12.03 -17.88 5.61
C ASN A 112 11.75 -17.35 4.19
N LEU A 113 10.79 -17.93 3.50
CA LEU A 113 10.43 -17.54 2.13
C LEU A 113 9.94 -16.10 2.04
N VAL A 114 9.28 -15.59 3.07
CA VAL A 114 8.82 -14.20 3.10
C VAL A 114 9.80 -13.24 3.77
N GLY A 115 11.01 -13.71 4.12
CA GLY A 115 12.11 -12.87 4.59
C GLY A 115 12.13 -12.61 6.10
N TYR A 116 11.64 -13.55 6.90
CA TYR A 116 11.80 -13.56 8.36
C TYR A 116 12.67 -14.73 8.79
N GLU A 117 13.85 -14.46 9.34
CA GLU A 117 14.77 -15.49 9.86
C GLU A 117 14.23 -16.15 11.14
N ASN A 118 13.43 -15.44 11.92
CA ASN A 118 12.85 -15.92 13.17
C ASN A 118 11.34 -16.24 13.01
N PRO A 119 10.95 -17.52 12.99
CA PRO A 119 9.56 -17.94 12.83
C PRO A 119 8.63 -17.51 13.96
N LEU A 120 9.14 -17.36 15.19
CA LEU A 120 8.35 -16.88 16.33
C LEU A 120 8.04 -15.39 16.19
N TYR A 121 9.01 -14.60 15.74
CA TYR A 121 8.78 -13.20 15.43
C TYR A 121 7.77 -13.05 14.27
N PHE A 122 7.94 -13.83 13.19
CA PHE A 122 7.00 -13.88 12.09
C PHE A 122 5.57 -14.20 12.57
N SER A 123 5.40 -15.23 13.37
CA SER A 123 4.08 -15.65 13.86
C SER A 123 3.39 -14.57 14.71
N ARG A 124 4.14 -13.88 15.56
CA ARG A 124 3.64 -12.75 16.36
C ARG A 124 3.26 -11.57 15.47
N PHE A 125 4.11 -11.24 14.50
CA PHE A 125 3.86 -10.16 13.55
C PHE A 125 2.64 -10.45 12.69
N PHE A 126 2.55 -11.66 12.11
CA PHE A 126 1.40 -12.10 11.31
C PHE A 126 0.11 -12.02 12.13
N ARG A 127 0.12 -12.49 13.38
CA ARG A 127 -1.05 -12.39 14.27
C ARG A 127 -1.45 -10.94 14.52
N LYS A 128 -0.50 -10.05 14.71
CA LYS A 128 -0.78 -8.61 14.89
C LYS A 128 -1.46 -8.02 13.66
N GLN A 129 -1.08 -8.44 12.45
CA GLN A 129 -1.61 -7.93 11.19
C GLN A 129 -2.94 -8.58 10.77
N CYS A 130 -3.13 -9.85 11.09
CA CYS A 130 -4.25 -10.66 10.60
C CYS A 130 -5.26 -11.07 11.69
N GLY A 131 -5.01 -10.71 12.97
CA GLY A 131 -5.86 -11.09 14.09
C GLY A 131 -5.67 -12.54 14.58
N MET A 132 -5.04 -13.41 13.80
CA MET A 132 -4.83 -14.82 14.12
C MET A 132 -3.44 -15.30 13.70
N SER A 133 -2.94 -16.39 14.33
CA SER A 133 -1.65 -16.97 13.97
C SER A 133 -1.66 -17.60 12.56
N PRO A 134 -0.49 -17.78 11.90
CA PRO A 134 -0.40 -18.45 10.61
C PRO A 134 -1.04 -19.83 10.58
N SER A 135 -0.84 -20.63 11.65
CA SER A 135 -1.42 -21.97 11.76
C SER A 135 -2.95 -21.94 11.88
N GLN A 136 -3.50 -20.97 12.64
CA GLN A 136 -4.94 -20.76 12.74
C GLN A 136 -5.53 -20.29 11.40
N PHE A 137 -4.82 -19.41 10.69
CA PHE A 137 -5.23 -18.93 9.38
C PHE A 137 -5.35 -20.10 8.37
N ARG A 138 -4.34 -20.97 8.29
CA ARG A 138 -4.38 -22.18 7.44
C ARG A 138 -5.53 -23.11 7.80
N LYS A 139 -5.72 -23.37 9.10
CA LYS A 139 -6.82 -24.25 9.56
C LYS A 139 -8.19 -23.71 9.15
N GLN A 140 -8.39 -22.41 9.23
CA GLN A 140 -9.63 -21.76 8.84
C GLN A 140 -9.92 -21.88 7.34
N LEU A 141 -8.88 -21.79 6.49
CA LEU A 141 -9.03 -22.00 5.04
C LEU A 141 -9.54 -23.40 4.72
N VAL A 142 -8.95 -24.43 5.34
CA VAL A 142 -9.38 -25.82 5.16
C VAL A 142 -10.84 -26.04 5.57
N LEU A 143 -11.27 -25.45 6.68
CA LEU A 143 -12.67 -25.55 7.15
C LEU A 143 -13.64 -24.84 6.19
N ASN A 144 -13.26 -23.68 5.62
CA ASN A 144 -14.10 -22.94 4.69
C ASN A 144 -14.26 -23.71 3.35
N THR A 145 -13.21 -24.34 2.83
CA THR A 145 -13.28 -25.14 1.60
C THR A 145 -14.13 -26.40 1.79
N ALA A 146 -14.03 -27.06 2.94
CA ALA A 146 -14.88 -28.24 3.26
C ALA A 146 -16.38 -27.89 3.41
N SER A 147 -16.70 -26.67 3.80
CA SER A 147 -18.08 -26.18 3.95
C SER A 147 -18.75 -25.78 2.64
N GLN A 148 -17.96 -25.48 1.60
CA GLN A 148 -18.45 -25.10 0.25
C GLN A 148 -18.64 -26.30 -0.69
N SER A 149 -18.17 -27.48 -0.28
CA SER A 149 -18.25 -28.74 -1.06
C SER A 149 -19.46 -29.60 -0.68
N LYS A 150 -20.37 -29.07 0.12
CA LYS A 150 -21.65 -29.70 0.49
C LYS A 150 -22.82 -28.93 -0.10
#